data_86198952be542abcfedf011a48920d8f
#
_entry.id   86198952be542abcfedf011a48920d8f
#
_cell.length_a   1.000
_cell.length_b   1.000
_cell.length_c   1.000
_cell.angle_alpha   90.00
_cell.angle_beta   90.00
_cell.angle_gamma   90.00
#
_symmetry.space_group_name_H-M   'P 1'
#
loop_
_entity.id
_entity.type
_entity.pdbx_description
1 polymer ?
#
loop_
_entity_poly.entity_id
_entity_poly.type
_entity_poly.pdbx_seq_one_letter_code
_entity_poly.pdbx_strand_id
1 'polypeptide(L)'
;MTQYMFSVHHAVGEATPTGDDVQRMFTQVDAFNQKVTDAGIWVFGGGLEPIETTTTVDATGPEPIITDGPYAEAKEWIGGFWVLEAPDLDAALKLAIEASAACEGRVEVRPFQPE
;
A
#
# COMPACT_ATOMS: atom_id res chain seq x y z
N MET A 1 9.05 14.80 12.69
CA MET A 1 9.20 13.82 11.61
C MET A 1 8.08 13.95 10.60
N THR A 2 8.33 13.56 9.35
CA THR A 2 7.33 13.57 8.30
C THR A 2 6.69 12.20 8.21
N GLN A 3 5.39 12.17 7.97
CA GLN A 3 4.69 10.92 7.67
C GLN A 3 4.75 10.66 6.17
N TYR A 4 4.98 9.41 5.80
CA TYR A 4 5.05 8.97 4.40
C TYR A 4 4.06 7.84 4.16
N MET A 5 3.44 7.85 3.00
CA MET A 5 2.63 6.72 2.53
C MET A 5 3.48 5.81 1.66
N PHE A 6 3.48 4.53 2.01
CA PHE A 6 4.16 3.48 1.28
C PHE A 6 3.09 2.61 0.67
N SER A 7 2.81 2.78 -0.62
CA SER A 7 1.71 2.08 -1.26
C SER A 7 2.22 0.95 -2.15
N VAL A 8 1.62 -0.22 -1.98
CA VAL A 8 1.95 -1.42 -2.76
C VAL A 8 1.07 -1.42 -4.00
N HIS A 9 1.67 -1.49 -5.18
CA HIS A 9 0.97 -1.41 -6.45
C HIS A 9 0.94 -2.75 -7.17
N HIS A 10 -0.22 -3.11 -7.68
CA HIS A 10 -0.43 -4.26 -8.54
C HIS A 10 -0.88 -3.77 -9.92
N ALA A 11 -0.62 -4.56 -10.95
CA ALA A 11 -0.97 -4.23 -12.33
C ALA A 11 -1.93 -5.27 -12.91
N VAL A 12 -2.67 -4.85 -13.94
CA VAL A 12 -3.53 -5.75 -14.70
C VAL A 12 -2.69 -6.90 -15.28
N GLY A 13 -3.17 -8.13 -15.11
CA GLY A 13 -2.48 -9.32 -15.61
C GLY A 13 -1.38 -9.86 -14.69
N GLU A 14 -1.15 -9.21 -13.55
CA GLU A 14 -0.19 -9.67 -12.59
C GLU A 14 -0.65 -10.99 -11.94
N ALA A 15 0.27 -11.95 -11.82
CA ALA A 15 -0.05 -13.25 -11.22
C ALA A 15 -0.38 -13.08 -9.74
N THR A 16 -1.43 -13.77 -9.29
CA THR A 16 -1.79 -13.81 -7.88
C THR A 16 -0.97 -14.89 -7.18
N PRO A 17 -0.18 -14.56 -6.17
CA PRO A 17 0.56 -15.57 -5.42
C PRO A 17 -0.39 -16.50 -4.67
N THR A 18 0.00 -17.76 -4.54
CA THR A 18 -0.79 -18.80 -3.88
C THR A 18 0.07 -19.69 -3.00
N GLY A 19 -0.55 -20.40 -2.07
CA GLY A 19 0.09 -21.44 -1.27
C GLY A 19 1.27 -20.94 -0.44
N ASP A 20 2.42 -21.61 -0.60
CA ASP A 20 3.62 -21.29 0.17
C ASP A 20 4.16 -19.88 -0.08
N ASP A 21 3.93 -19.34 -1.28
CA ASP A 21 4.35 -17.98 -1.63
C ASP A 21 3.60 -16.94 -0.78
N VAL A 22 2.31 -17.12 -0.61
CA VAL A 22 1.47 -16.24 0.24
C VAL A 22 1.96 -16.30 1.69
N GLN A 23 2.18 -17.50 2.20
CA GLN A 23 2.63 -17.69 3.58
C GLN A 23 4.00 -17.04 3.81
N ARG A 24 4.92 -17.20 2.85
CA ARG A 24 6.23 -16.57 2.91
C ARG A 24 6.10 -15.06 2.99
N MET A 25 5.27 -14.45 2.12
CA MET A 25 5.08 -13.00 2.09
C MET A 25 4.46 -12.49 3.38
N PHE A 26 3.47 -13.19 3.91
CA PHE A 26 2.86 -12.81 5.19
C PHE A 26 3.88 -12.81 6.32
N THR A 27 4.74 -13.83 6.37
CA THR A 27 5.79 -13.93 7.40
C THR A 27 6.78 -12.77 7.26
N GLN A 28 7.19 -12.44 6.03
CA GLN A 28 8.12 -11.34 5.77
C GLN A 28 7.51 -9.98 6.12
N VAL A 29 6.25 -9.76 5.75
CA VAL A 29 5.54 -8.51 6.06
C VAL A 29 5.34 -8.36 7.56
N ASP A 30 4.97 -9.44 8.25
CA ASP A 30 4.82 -9.41 9.71
C ASP A 30 6.13 -9.02 10.40
N ALA A 31 7.26 -9.55 9.92
CA ALA A 31 8.57 -9.20 10.46
C ALA A 31 8.91 -7.72 10.24
N PHE A 32 8.62 -7.20 9.04
CA PHE A 32 8.80 -5.78 8.75
C PHE A 32 7.90 -4.91 9.64
N ASN A 33 6.63 -5.29 9.77
CA ASN A 33 5.67 -4.55 10.60
C ASN A 33 6.12 -4.52 12.05
N GLN A 34 6.62 -5.64 12.57
CA GLN A 34 7.14 -5.71 13.93
C GLN A 34 8.34 -4.79 14.12
N LYS A 35 9.24 -4.76 13.13
CA LYS A 35 10.44 -3.91 13.18
C LYS A 35 10.06 -2.43 13.27
N VAL A 36 9.15 -1.95 12.40
CA VAL A 36 8.77 -0.54 12.40
C VAL A 36 7.90 -0.17 13.60
N THR A 37 7.13 -1.12 14.12
CA THR A 37 6.37 -0.92 15.36
C THR A 37 7.33 -0.77 16.54
N ASP A 38 8.33 -1.64 16.64
CA ASP A 38 9.32 -1.60 17.71
C ASP A 38 10.17 -0.32 17.64
N ALA A 39 10.40 0.19 16.43
CA ALA A 39 11.13 1.45 16.24
C ALA A 39 10.29 2.69 16.56
N GLY A 40 9.00 2.53 16.82
CA GLY A 40 8.10 3.64 17.18
C GLY A 40 7.69 4.51 16.00
N ILE A 41 7.82 4.01 14.78
CA ILE A 41 7.51 4.79 13.56
C ILE A 41 6.25 4.31 12.83
N TRP A 42 5.62 3.27 13.31
CA TRP A 42 4.35 2.78 12.76
C TRP A 42 3.22 3.76 13.08
N VAL A 43 2.49 4.21 12.05
CA VAL A 43 1.28 5.02 12.23
C VAL A 43 0.06 4.16 11.91
N PHE A 44 0.00 3.61 10.71
CA PHE A 44 -1.09 2.74 10.29
C PHE A 44 -0.66 1.94 9.06
N GLY A 45 -1.30 0.80 8.84
CA GLY A 45 -1.06 0.03 7.62
C GLY A 45 -1.98 -1.18 7.55
N GLY A 46 -2.09 -1.72 6.36
CA GLY A 46 -2.88 -2.92 6.12
C GLY A 46 -3.00 -3.25 4.65
N GLY A 47 -3.37 -4.49 4.39
CA GLY A 47 -3.74 -4.94 3.06
C GLY A 47 -5.19 -4.60 2.77
N LEU A 48 -5.50 -4.41 1.51
CA LEU A 48 -6.86 -4.19 1.04
C LEU A 48 -7.45 -5.49 0.53
N GLU A 49 -8.77 -5.58 0.57
CA GLU A 49 -9.49 -6.69 -0.03
C GLU A 49 -9.28 -6.70 -1.55
N PRO A 50 -9.60 -7.80 -2.25
CA PRO A 50 -9.39 -7.88 -3.70
C PRO A 50 -10.02 -6.71 -4.46
N ILE A 51 -9.39 -6.33 -5.57
CA ILE A 51 -9.81 -5.17 -6.37
C ILE A 51 -11.27 -5.26 -6.81
N GLU A 52 -11.80 -6.46 -6.97
CA GLU A 52 -13.19 -6.70 -7.38
C GLU A 52 -14.21 -6.21 -6.35
N THR A 53 -13.78 -6.00 -5.11
CA THR A 53 -14.67 -5.50 -4.04
C THR A 53 -14.82 -3.97 -4.07
N THR A 54 -14.11 -3.30 -4.99
CA THR A 54 -14.09 -1.85 -5.07
C THR A 54 -15.42 -1.26 -5.50
N THR A 55 -15.78 -0.13 -4.93
CA THR A 55 -16.89 0.70 -5.39
C THR A 55 -16.34 2.08 -5.67
N THR A 56 -16.69 2.65 -6.81
CA THR A 56 -16.25 3.97 -7.23
C THR A 56 -17.42 4.96 -7.13
N VAL A 57 -17.19 6.12 -6.53
CA VAL A 57 -18.18 7.17 -6.35
C VAL A 57 -17.70 8.44 -7.03
N ASP A 58 -18.55 9.01 -7.88
CA ASP A 58 -18.31 10.30 -8.51
C ASP A 58 -19.50 11.22 -8.26
N ALA A 59 -19.31 12.22 -7.44
CA ALA A 59 -20.34 13.20 -7.10
C ALA A 59 -19.97 14.62 -7.58
N THR A 60 -19.11 14.69 -8.60
CA THR A 60 -18.67 15.97 -9.17
C THR A 60 -19.66 16.59 -10.14
N GLY A 61 -20.60 15.80 -10.65
CA GLY A 61 -21.69 16.28 -11.50
C GLY A 61 -22.96 16.60 -10.72
N PRO A 62 -24.08 16.86 -11.40
CA PRO A 62 -25.34 17.22 -10.74
C PRO A 62 -25.94 16.08 -9.89
N GLU A 63 -25.61 14.84 -10.21
CA GLU A 63 -26.05 13.68 -9.42
C GLU A 63 -24.88 12.76 -9.14
N PRO A 64 -24.82 12.12 -7.94
CA PRO A 64 -23.78 11.16 -7.63
C PRO A 64 -23.92 9.90 -8.51
N ILE A 65 -22.77 9.43 -8.99
CA ILE A 65 -22.69 8.16 -9.74
C ILE A 65 -21.92 7.16 -8.87
N ILE A 66 -22.56 6.02 -8.59
CA ILE A 66 -21.94 4.95 -7.82
C ILE A 66 -21.80 3.74 -8.74
N THR A 67 -20.58 3.27 -8.92
CA THR A 67 -20.25 2.19 -9.84
C THR A 67 -19.58 1.05 -9.08
N ASP A 68 -20.06 -0.18 -9.27
CA ASP A 68 -19.37 -1.36 -8.76
C ASP A 68 -18.11 -1.58 -9.58
N GLY A 69 -17.00 -1.73 -8.89
CA GLY A 69 -15.72 -1.97 -9.51
C GLY A 69 -14.77 -0.78 -9.42
N PRO A 70 -13.50 -0.99 -9.82
CA PRO A 70 -12.50 0.06 -9.82
C PRO A 70 -12.72 1.05 -10.96
N TYR A 71 -12.01 2.20 -10.89
CA TYR A 71 -12.01 3.15 -11.99
C TYR A 71 -11.54 2.44 -13.28
N ALA A 72 -12.40 2.44 -14.30
CA ALA A 72 -12.27 1.57 -15.47
C ALA A 72 -10.97 1.77 -16.27
N GLU A 73 -10.36 2.95 -16.20
CA GLU A 73 -9.13 3.27 -16.94
C GLU A 73 -7.87 2.96 -16.14
N ALA A 74 -7.98 2.58 -14.89
CA ALA A 74 -6.83 2.29 -14.07
C ALA A 74 -6.12 1.02 -14.54
N LYS A 75 -4.80 1.11 -14.73
CA LYS A 75 -3.96 -0.03 -15.12
C LYS A 75 -3.26 -0.64 -13.92
N GLU A 76 -3.19 0.09 -12.83
CA GLU A 76 -2.62 -0.33 -11.57
C GLU A 76 -3.55 0.07 -10.44
N TRP A 77 -3.45 -0.66 -9.33
CA TRP A 77 -4.23 -0.34 -8.13
C TRP A 77 -3.40 -0.62 -6.89
N ILE A 78 -3.80 0.02 -5.79
CA ILE A 78 -3.16 -0.16 -4.50
C ILE A 78 -3.71 -1.44 -3.88
N GLY A 79 -2.83 -2.37 -3.50
CA GLY A 79 -3.21 -3.61 -2.82
C GLY A 79 -3.06 -3.53 -1.32
N GLY A 80 -2.35 -2.52 -0.82
CA GLY A 80 -2.12 -2.29 0.59
C GLY A 80 -1.19 -1.11 0.77
N PHE A 81 -1.04 -0.67 2.01
CA PHE A 81 -0.16 0.46 2.28
C PHE A 81 0.30 0.49 3.73
N TRP A 82 1.35 1.26 3.95
CA TRP A 82 1.79 1.65 5.30
C TRP A 82 1.80 3.17 5.38
N VAL A 83 1.57 3.68 6.56
CA VAL A 83 1.89 5.06 6.92
C VAL A 83 2.94 5.00 8.01
N LEU A 84 4.13 5.47 7.73
CA LEU A 84 5.27 5.42 8.64
C LEU A 84 5.89 6.80 8.79
N GLU A 85 6.51 7.05 9.94
CA GLU A 85 7.25 8.28 10.18
C GLU A 85 8.72 8.11 9.82
N ALA A 86 9.31 9.13 9.23
CA ALA A 86 10.74 9.15 8.95
C ALA A 86 11.24 10.60 9.01
N PRO A 87 12.52 10.81 9.36
CA PRO A 87 13.06 12.17 9.44
C PRO A 87 13.21 12.84 8.09
N ASP A 88 13.45 12.08 7.03
CA ASP A 88 13.64 12.60 5.69
C ASP A 88 13.37 11.52 4.63
N LEU A 89 13.44 11.90 3.36
CA LEU A 89 13.17 10.98 2.25
C LEU A 89 14.21 9.85 2.20
N ASP A 90 15.46 10.12 2.48
CA ASP A 90 16.51 9.08 2.45
C ASP A 90 16.20 7.96 3.43
N ALA A 91 15.77 8.30 4.64
CA ALA A 91 15.35 7.30 5.63
C ALA A 91 14.11 6.55 5.17
N ALA A 92 13.13 7.26 4.58
CA ALA A 92 11.92 6.65 4.05
C ALA A 92 12.24 5.66 2.92
N LEU A 93 13.18 5.99 2.03
CA LEU A 93 13.56 5.10 0.94
C LEU A 93 14.21 3.82 1.43
N LYS A 94 15.00 3.88 2.49
CA LYS A 94 15.56 2.68 3.11
C LYS A 94 14.48 1.76 3.64
N LEU A 95 13.45 2.33 4.27
CA LEU A 95 12.28 1.57 4.72
C LEU A 95 11.51 0.99 3.54
N ALA A 96 11.37 1.74 2.46
CA ALA A 96 10.67 1.29 1.26
C ALA A 96 11.37 0.09 0.60
N ILE A 97 12.70 0.07 0.61
CA ILE A 97 13.47 -1.07 0.09
C ILE A 97 13.13 -2.32 0.91
N GLU A 98 13.10 -2.21 2.22
CA GLU A 98 12.74 -3.33 3.09
C GLU A 98 11.28 -3.75 2.89
N ALA A 99 10.37 -2.80 2.78
CA ALA A 99 8.95 -3.07 2.56
C ALA A 99 8.72 -3.79 1.23
N SER A 100 9.36 -3.31 0.16
CA SER A 100 9.26 -3.91 -1.17
C SER A 100 9.79 -5.33 -1.19
N ALA A 101 10.92 -5.55 -0.52
CA ALA A 101 11.48 -6.90 -0.40
C ALA A 101 10.54 -7.82 0.39
N ALA A 102 9.92 -7.32 1.45
CA ALA A 102 9.04 -8.12 2.30
C ALA A 102 7.75 -8.51 1.57
N CYS A 103 7.11 -7.58 0.86
CA CYS A 103 5.86 -7.87 0.16
C CYS A 103 6.08 -8.37 -1.27
N GLU A 104 7.33 -8.44 -1.73
CA GLU A 104 7.70 -8.90 -3.07
C GLU A 104 6.95 -8.14 -4.16
N GLY A 105 6.80 -6.82 -3.98
CA GLY A 105 6.08 -5.97 -4.92
C GLY A 105 6.65 -4.56 -4.98
N ARG A 106 6.14 -3.79 -5.92
CA ARG A 106 6.55 -2.40 -6.09
C ARG A 106 5.90 -1.55 -5.00
N VAL A 107 6.69 -0.65 -4.43
CA VAL A 107 6.24 0.26 -3.38
C VAL A 107 6.54 1.70 -3.81
N GLU A 108 5.51 2.54 -3.82
CA GLU A 108 5.67 3.97 -4.01
C GLU A 108 5.73 4.67 -2.67
N VAL A 109 6.59 5.68 -2.57
CA VAL A 109 6.77 6.48 -1.34
C VAL A 109 6.32 7.90 -1.62
N ARG A 110 5.43 8.42 -0.78
CA ARG A 110 4.93 9.77 -0.98
C ARG A 110 4.71 10.46 0.37
N PRO A 111 5.31 11.63 0.59
CA PRO A 111 5.10 12.34 1.85
C PRO A 111 3.69 12.88 1.97
N PHE A 112 3.16 12.86 3.17
CA PHE A 112 1.93 13.58 3.47
C PHE A 112 2.23 15.07 3.58
N GLN A 113 1.25 15.89 3.27
CA GLN A 113 1.36 17.32 3.47
C GLN A 113 1.54 17.59 4.97
N PRO A 114 2.36 18.58 5.35
CA PRO A 114 2.45 18.96 6.75
C PRO A 114 1.13 19.58 7.21
N GLU A 115 0.81 19.36 8.47
CA GLU A 115 -0.39 19.93 9.08
C GLU A 115 -0.25 21.42 9.43
#